data_cbcbbc098b26a0e6c677df9091b73ab3
#
_entry.id   cbcbbc098b26a0e6c677df9091b73ab3
#
_cell.length_a   1.000
_cell.length_b   1.000
_cell.length_c   1.000
_cell.angle_alpha   90.00
_cell.angle_beta   90.00
_cell.angle_gamma   90.00
#
_symmetry.space_group_name_H-M   'P 1'
#
loop_
_entity.id
_entity.type
_entity.pdbx_description
1 polymer ?
#
loop_
_entity_poly.entity_id
_entity_poly.type
_entity_poly.pdbx_seq_one_letter_code
_entity_poly.pdbx_strand_id
1 'polypeptide(L)'
;MGWWSDVLADAIQRSKKLTIAACYSRSVEKREKFAAKYGCRAAASYEAILNDRSVEAIINTTPNGVHRETTLAAAAAGKHVFLDKPIANTIADARAITDACRRAKVVLALGYQRRRESHFRWIKERINEFGRLVNAEANISRDRLGKIDPSAWRYTAEGMPGGVMLQIGIHYTDVLEYLLGPVKAVSGRFVRLVLPGDNPDVASLLLEHENGALSTLNASYASASEYYLLNLYGKEASAYYDFHQGLRFLKRGAAKAEPVNCQKNDPIVEELEEFAVAVRGDAEPEMDGERGTASLAVLLAGIRSAKEGRRVEVKEILA
;
A
#
# COMPACT_ATOMS: atom_id res chain seq x y z
N MET A 1 8.53 -16.31 -7.38
CA MET A 1 8.28 -15.00 -7.99
C MET A 1 6.82 -14.96 -8.43
N GLY A 2 6.13 -13.90 -8.12
CA GLY A 2 4.76 -13.66 -8.53
C GLY A 2 4.68 -12.47 -9.48
N TRP A 3 3.49 -12.20 -10.02
CA TRP A 3 3.24 -11.06 -10.90
C TRP A 3 3.78 -9.72 -10.35
N TRP A 4 3.63 -9.46 -9.03
CA TRP A 4 4.10 -8.21 -8.44
C TRP A 4 5.62 -8.08 -8.45
N SER A 5 6.34 -9.20 -8.29
CA SER A 5 7.81 -9.20 -8.44
C SER A 5 8.23 -8.76 -9.84
N ASP A 6 7.50 -9.18 -10.88
CA ASP A 6 7.77 -8.75 -12.26
C ASP A 6 7.51 -7.25 -12.43
N VAL A 7 6.41 -6.72 -11.87
CA VAL A 7 6.09 -5.27 -11.93
C VAL A 7 7.20 -4.43 -11.31
N LEU A 8 7.71 -4.81 -10.12
CA LEU A 8 8.81 -4.09 -9.47
C LEU A 8 10.13 -4.25 -10.24
N ALA A 9 10.41 -5.43 -10.77
CA ALA A 9 11.61 -5.65 -11.57
C ALA A 9 11.58 -4.84 -12.88
N ASP A 10 10.44 -4.79 -13.57
CA ASP A 10 10.27 -3.94 -14.76
C ASP A 10 10.45 -2.43 -14.41
N ALA A 11 10.03 -1.99 -13.21
CA ALA A 11 10.27 -0.64 -12.73
C ALA A 11 11.76 -0.38 -12.43
N ILE A 12 12.46 -1.35 -11.83
CA ILE A 12 13.92 -1.25 -11.60
C ILE A 12 14.67 -1.14 -12.93
N GLN A 13 14.26 -1.88 -13.98
CA GLN A 13 14.87 -1.78 -15.31
C GLN A 13 14.71 -0.37 -15.92
N ARG A 14 13.66 0.38 -15.55
CA ARG A 14 13.47 1.78 -15.96
C ARG A 14 14.19 2.78 -15.07
N SER A 15 14.53 2.39 -13.85
CA SER A 15 15.28 3.22 -12.89
C SER A 15 16.75 3.32 -13.27
N LYS A 16 17.38 4.46 -12.95
CA LYS A 16 18.82 4.66 -13.06
C LYS A 16 19.57 4.52 -11.72
N LYS A 17 18.82 4.24 -10.63
CA LYS A 17 19.38 4.22 -9.26
C LYS A 17 19.51 2.82 -8.68
N LEU A 18 18.89 1.82 -9.32
CA LEU A 18 18.80 0.45 -8.83
C LEU A 18 19.17 -0.56 -9.92
N THR A 19 19.75 -1.67 -9.49
CA THR A 19 20.00 -2.84 -10.35
C THR A 19 19.62 -4.11 -9.62
N ILE A 20 19.16 -5.13 -10.36
CA ILE A 20 18.81 -6.43 -9.80
C ILE A 20 20.03 -7.33 -9.82
N ALA A 21 20.72 -7.49 -8.69
CA ALA A 21 21.91 -8.33 -8.58
C ALA A 21 21.58 -9.82 -8.49
N ALA A 22 20.54 -10.18 -7.73
CA ALA A 22 20.13 -11.57 -7.52
C ALA A 22 18.64 -11.67 -7.23
N CYS A 23 18.08 -12.86 -7.42
CA CYS A 23 16.72 -13.18 -7.01
C CYS A 23 16.65 -14.54 -6.28
N TYR A 24 15.65 -14.67 -5.41
CA TYR A 24 15.34 -15.92 -4.73
C TYR A 24 13.84 -16.18 -4.68
N SER A 25 13.46 -17.42 -4.88
CA SER A 25 12.14 -17.97 -4.65
C SER A 25 12.28 -19.44 -4.27
N ARG A 26 11.39 -19.98 -3.43
CA ARG A 26 11.35 -21.42 -3.10
C ARG A 26 11.20 -22.30 -4.33
N SER A 27 10.47 -21.85 -5.36
CA SER A 27 10.39 -22.56 -6.64
C SER A 27 11.64 -22.27 -7.47
N VAL A 28 12.40 -23.33 -7.77
CA VAL A 28 13.60 -23.26 -8.63
C VAL A 28 13.23 -22.74 -10.02
N GLU A 29 12.21 -23.31 -10.65
CA GLU A 29 11.74 -22.89 -11.97
C GLU A 29 11.40 -21.40 -12.03
N LYS A 30 10.64 -20.88 -11.06
CA LYS A 30 10.25 -19.48 -11.02
C LYS A 30 11.44 -18.54 -10.84
N ARG A 31 12.41 -18.89 -10.02
CA ARG A 31 13.60 -18.05 -9.81
C ARG A 31 14.52 -18.05 -11.01
N GLU A 32 14.72 -19.21 -11.67
CA GLU A 32 15.55 -19.32 -12.88
C GLU A 32 14.92 -18.54 -14.05
N LYS A 33 13.59 -18.69 -14.23
CA LYS A 33 12.85 -17.91 -15.24
C LYS A 33 12.96 -16.40 -15.00
N PHE A 34 12.84 -15.97 -13.75
CA PHE A 34 12.98 -14.56 -13.37
C PHE A 34 14.42 -14.07 -13.61
N ALA A 35 15.41 -14.84 -13.18
CA ALA A 35 16.82 -14.53 -13.37
C ALA A 35 17.19 -14.37 -14.85
N ALA A 36 16.71 -15.28 -15.70
CA ALA A 36 16.92 -15.22 -17.14
C ALA A 36 16.24 -13.99 -17.77
N LYS A 37 15.01 -13.65 -17.33
CA LYS A 37 14.26 -12.50 -17.83
C LYS A 37 14.94 -11.17 -17.50
N TYR A 38 15.48 -11.03 -16.29
CA TYR A 38 16.00 -9.76 -15.79
C TYR A 38 17.53 -9.67 -15.76
N GLY A 39 18.22 -10.71 -16.24
CA GLY A 39 19.68 -10.70 -16.34
C GLY A 39 20.38 -10.72 -14.97
N CYS A 40 19.78 -11.36 -13.95
CA CYS A 40 20.32 -11.41 -12.60
C CYS A 40 20.68 -12.85 -12.16
N ARG A 41 21.37 -13.00 -11.03
CA ARG A 41 21.74 -14.30 -10.51
C ARG A 41 20.57 -14.99 -9.80
N ALA A 42 20.28 -16.25 -10.15
CA ALA A 42 19.37 -17.10 -9.36
C ALA A 42 20.11 -17.64 -8.12
N ALA A 43 19.78 -17.15 -6.94
CA ALA A 43 20.42 -17.58 -5.71
C ALA A 43 19.87 -18.96 -5.25
N ALA A 44 20.73 -19.80 -4.68
CA ALA A 44 20.36 -21.12 -4.21
C ALA A 44 19.43 -21.06 -2.98
N SER A 45 19.64 -20.09 -2.10
CA SER A 45 18.84 -19.87 -0.90
C SER A 45 18.69 -18.37 -0.58
N TYR A 46 17.82 -18.03 0.36
CA TYR A 46 17.68 -16.65 0.85
C TYR A 46 18.93 -16.22 1.60
N GLU A 47 19.53 -17.13 2.40
CA GLU A 47 20.76 -16.93 3.13
C GLU A 47 21.93 -16.61 2.18
N ALA A 48 21.96 -17.22 1.00
CA ALA A 48 22.98 -16.93 -0.01
C ALA A 48 22.90 -15.47 -0.52
N ILE A 49 21.70 -14.88 -0.56
CA ILE A 49 21.51 -13.44 -0.85
C ILE A 49 21.93 -12.59 0.35
N LEU A 50 21.53 -12.97 1.56
CA LEU A 50 21.85 -12.23 2.78
C LEU A 50 23.35 -12.13 3.05
N ASN A 51 24.09 -13.20 2.72
CA ASN A 51 25.54 -13.27 2.89
C ASN A 51 26.32 -12.62 1.72
N ASP A 52 25.66 -12.24 0.65
CA ASP A 52 26.30 -11.62 -0.50
C ASP A 52 26.57 -10.13 -0.22
N ARG A 53 27.86 -9.76 -0.15
CA ARG A 53 28.28 -8.37 0.11
C ARG A 53 27.95 -7.40 -1.03
N SER A 54 27.73 -7.90 -2.25
CA SER A 54 27.34 -7.07 -3.38
C SER A 54 25.86 -6.67 -3.35
N VAL A 55 25.04 -7.33 -2.53
CA VAL A 55 23.62 -7.00 -2.33
C VAL A 55 23.50 -6.03 -1.15
N GLU A 56 23.08 -4.81 -1.42
CA GLU A 56 22.90 -3.77 -0.40
C GLU A 56 21.50 -3.80 0.21
N ALA A 57 20.50 -4.18 -0.58
CA ALA A 57 19.09 -4.11 -0.20
C ALA A 57 18.27 -5.30 -0.71
N ILE A 58 17.17 -5.58 -0.03
CA ILE A 58 16.20 -6.61 -0.37
C ILE A 58 14.89 -5.94 -0.78
N ILE A 59 14.37 -6.30 -1.95
CA ILE A 59 12.98 -6.01 -2.35
C ILE A 59 12.13 -7.22 -1.99
N ASN A 60 11.35 -7.11 -0.93
CA ASN A 60 10.57 -8.20 -0.35
C ASN A 60 9.13 -8.19 -0.86
N THR A 61 8.78 -9.15 -1.70
CA THR A 61 7.43 -9.36 -2.26
C THR A 61 6.87 -10.73 -1.87
N THR A 62 7.27 -11.26 -0.74
CA THR A 62 6.75 -12.53 -0.21
C THR A 62 5.29 -12.41 0.22
N PRO A 63 4.57 -13.52 0.48
CA PRO A 63 3.28 -13.46 1.15
C PRO A 63 3.36 -12.76 2.51
N ASN A 64 2.31 -12.01 2.89
CA ASN A 64 2.27 -11.23 4.14
C ASN A 64 2.68 -12.02 5.39
N GLY A 65 2.25 -13.30 5.48
CA GLY A 65 2.53 -14.14 6.64
C GLY A 65 4.01 -14.42 6.90
N VAL A 66 4.89 -14.18 5.90
CA VAL A 66 6.35 -14.37 6.05
C VAL A 66 7.15 -13.06 5.98
N HIS A 67 6.47 -11.90 5.90
CA HIS A 67 7.12 -10.58 5.90
C HIS A 67 8.00 -10.38 7.13
N ARG A 68 7.49 -10.75 8.33
CA ARG A 68 8.24 -10.65 9.58
C ARG A 68 9.53 -11.44 9.52
N GLU A 69 9.45 -12.74 9.25
CA GLU A 69 10.62 -13.62 9.21
C GLU A 69 11.68 -13.14 8.23
N THR A 70 11.26 -12.88 6.99
CA THR A 70 12.19 -12.49 5.92
C THR A 70 12.79 -11.11 6.14
N THR A 71 12.04 -10.17 6.71
CA THR A 71 12.55 -8.82 6.98
C THR A 71 13.49 -8.81 8.19
N LEU A 72 13.17 -9.55 9.26
CA LEU A 72 14.08 -9.68 10.41
C LEU A 72 15.42 -10.28 10.00
N ALA A 73 15.42 -11.32 9.15
CA ALA A 73 16.64 -11.93 8.63
C ALA A 73 17.47 -10.95 7.78
N ALA A 74 16.80 -10.16 6.91
CA ALA A 74 17.46 -9.11 6.12
C ALA A 74 18.10 -8.05 7.02
N ALA A 75 17.35 -7.53 7.99
CA ALA A 75 17.85 -6.54 8.95
C ALA A 75 19.05 -7.07 9.76
N ALA A 76 18.98 -8.30 10.25
CA ALA A 76 20.09 -8.94 10.98
C ALA A 76 21.36 -9.10 10.12
N ALA A 77 21.20 -9.25 8.80
CA ALA A 77 22.30 -9.30 7.83
C ALA A 77 22.76 -7.90 7.37
N GLY A 78 22.22 -6.83 7.95
CA GLY A 78 22.56 -5.45 7.59
C GLY A 78 22.04 -5.01 6.22
N LYS A 79 21.02 -5.68 5.68
CA LYS A 79 20.41 -5.32 4.39
C LYS A 79 19.26 -4.34 4.58
N HIS A 80 19.25 -3.27 3.79
CA HIS A 80 18.09 -2.38 3.69
C HIS A 80 16.90 -3.11 3.08
N VAL A 81 15.67 -2.71 3.40
CA VAL A 81 14.48 -3.45 2.96
C VAL A 81 13.45 -2.50 2.35
N PHE A 82 13.08 -2.77 1.11
CA PHE A 82 11.83 -2.33 0.52
C PHE A 82 10.81 -3.47 0.65
N LEU A 83 9.75 -3.26 1.43
CA LEU A 83 8.75 -4.27 1.73
C LEU A 83 7.43 -3.96 1.05
N ASP A 84 6.86 -4.93 0.31
CA ASP A 84 5.50 -4.78 -0.22
C ASP A 84 4.48 -4.63 0.92
N LYS A 85 3.43 -3.87 0.66
CA LYS A 85 2.31 -3.69 1.61
C LYS A 85 1.41 -4.94 1.67
N PRO A 86 0.70 -5.15 2.80
CA PRO A 86 0.86 -4.45 4.09
C PRO A 86 2.17 -4.84 4.76
N ILE A 87 2.63 -4.04 5.71
CA ILE A 87 3.85 -4.37 6.47
C ILE A 87 3.76 -5.76 7.12
N ALA A 88 2.59 -6.13 7.64
CA ALA A 88 2.29 -7.43 8.25
C ALA A 88 0.76 -7.64 8.31
N ASN A 89 0.32 -8.78 8.86
CA ASN A 89 -1.10 -9.04 9.16
C ASN A 89 -1.49 -8.66 10.60
N THR A 90 -0.51 -8.41 11.49
CA THR A 90 -0.72 -8.03 12.90
C THR A 90 0.15 -6.84 13.30
N ILE A 91 -0.30 -6.08 14.31
CA ILE A 91 0.49 -4.96 14.86
C ILE A 91 1.77 -5.46 15.53
N ALA A 92 1.72 -6.60 16.20
CA ALA A 92 2.90 -7.18 16.84
C ALA A 92 4.01 -7.49 15.82
N ASP A 93 3.65 -8.06 14.67
CA ASP A 93 4.62 -8.33 13.60
C ASP A 93 5.10 -7.05 12.93
N ALA A 94 4.22 -6.07 12.71
CA ALA A 94 4.58 -4.77 12.15
C ALA A 94 5.60 -4.03 13.03
N ARG A 95 5.39 -4.02 14.35
CA ARG A 95 6.33 -3.47 15.33
C ARG A 95 7.66 -4.23 15.33
N ALA A 96 7.60 -5.57 15.32
CA ALA A 96 8.81 -6.39 15.29
C ALA A 96 9.68 -6.09 14.06
N ILE A 97 9.06 -5.91 12.89
CA ILE A 97 9.72 -5.52 11.63
C ILE A 97 10.37 -4.14 11.79
N THR A 98 9.59 -3.14 12.21
CA THR A 98 10.04 -1.75 12.37
C THR A 98 11.20 -1.65 13.34
N ASP A 99 11.08 -2.29 14.51
CA ASP A 99 12.10 -2.29 15.55
C ASP A 99 13.37 -3.03 15.14
N ALA A 100 13.25 -4.13 14.39
CA ALA A 100 14.41 -4.86 13.89
C ALA A 100 15.24 -3.99 12.92
N CYS A 101 14.58 -3.34 11.97
CA CYS A 101 15.25 -2.44 11.02
C CYS A 101 15.88 -1.24 11.73
N ARG A 102 15.18 -0.64 12.70
CA ARG A 102 15.69 0.48 13.50
C ARG A 102 16.94 0.08 14.30
N ARG A 103 16.90 -1.07 15.01
CA ARG A 103 18.07 -1.58 15.76
C ARG A 103 19.26 -1.88 14.89
N ALA A 104 19.01 -2.45 13.71
CA ALA A 104 20.05 -2.75 12.73
C ALA A 104 20.56 -1.51 11.97
N LYS A 105 19.91 -0.35 12.16
CA LYS A 105 20.18 0.90 11.42
C LYS A 105 20.09 0.72 9.90
N VAL A 106 19.13 -0.10 9.44
CA VAL A 106 18.84 -0.28 8.02
C VAL A 106 17.55 0.44 7.67
N VAL A 107 17.49 0.94 6.45
CA VAL A 107 16.30 1.59 5.92
C VAL A 107 15.20 0.56 5.72
N LEU A 108 13.98 0.87 6.17
CA LEU A 108 12.75 0.16 5.86
C LEU A 108 11.82 1.12 5.10
N ALA A 109 11.54 0.82 3.85
CA ALA A 109 10.53 1.52 3.05
C ALA A 109 9.41 0.56 2.66
N LEU A 110 8.18 1.08 2.52
CA LEU A 110 7.00 0.29 2.17
C LEU A 110 6.40 0.71 0.83
N GLY A 111 5.96 -0.29 0.05
CA GLY A 111 5.40 -0.12 -1.28
C GLY A 111 3.96 0.42 -1.27
N TYR A 112 3.79 1.72 -1.08
CA TYR A 112 2.51 2.44 -1.14
C TYR A 112 2.47 3.42 -2.31
N GLN A 113 2.66 2.90 -3.53
CA GLN A 113 2.82 3.69 -4.76
C GLN A 113 1.66 4.63 -5.07
N ARG A 114 0.42 4.35 -4.61
CA ARG A 114 -0.76 5.11 -5.00
C ARG A 114 -0.71 6.57 -4.56
N ARG A 115 -0.18 6.90 -3.38
CA ARG A 115 -0.03 8.30 -2.94
C ARG A 115 0.85 9.14 -3.87
N ARG A 116 1.68 8.46 -4.71
CA ARG A 116 2.58 9.09 -5.67
C ARG A 116 1.95 9.32 -7.04
N GLU A 117 0.74 8.80 -7.28
CA GLU A 117 0.03 9.08 -8.53
C GLU A 117 -0.13 10.59 -8.69
N SER A 118 0.17 11.10 -9.88
CA SER A 118 0.32 12.54 -10.15
C SER A 118 -0.89 13.37 -9.73
N HIS A 119 -2.09 12.82 -9.82
CA HIS A 119 -3.32 13.50 -9.38
C HIS A 119 -3.42 13.65 -7.85
N PHE A 120 -2.94 12.67 -7.06
CA PHE A 120 -2.89 12.80 -5.59
C PHE A 120 -1.77 13.72 -5.14
N ARG A 121 -0.62 13.71 -5.83
CA ARG A 121 0.45 14.69 -5.62
C ARG A 121 -0.03 16.11 -5.90
N TRP A 122 -0.72 16.30 -7.02
CA TRP A 122 -1.28 17.61 -7.37
C TRP A 122 -2.23 18.15 -6.30
N ILE A 123 -3.12 17.31 -5.76
CA ILE A 123 -4.03 17.66 -4.66
C ILE A 123 -3.22 18.04 -3.42
N LYS A 124 -2.22 17.21 -3.04
CA LYS A 124 -1.43 17.42 -1.82
C LYS A 124 -0.63 18.72 -1.86
N GLU A 125 0.00 19.02 -2.99
CA GLU A 125 0.74 20.27 -3.19
C GLU A 125 -0.14 21.52 -3.02
N ARG A 126 -1.43 21.39 -3.32
CA ARG A 126 -2.41 22.47 -3.25
C ARG A 126 -3.39 22.34 -2.09
N ILE A 127 -3.09 21.51 -1.11
CA ILE A 127 -4.00 21.19 -0.01
C ILE A 127 -4.49 22.45 0.72
N ASN A 128 -3.66 23.48 0.81
CA ASN A 128 -4.00 24.75 1.44
C ASN A 128 -5.08 25.56 0.67
N GLU A 129 -5.22 25.33 -0.65
CA GLU A 129 -6.26 25.97 -1.45
C GLU A 129 -7.67 25.45 -1.12
N PHE A 130 -7.77 24.26 -0.50
CA PHE A 130 -9.04 23.69 -0.08
C PHE A 130 -9.61 24.36 1.19
N GLY A 131 -8.79 25.12 1.92
CA GLY A 131 -9.14 25.63 3.23
C GLY A 131 -9.33 24.48 4.22
N ARG A 132 -10.31 24.60 5.11
CA ARG A 132 -10.63 23.50 6.04
C ARG A 132 -11.18 22.31 5.26
N LEU A 133 -10.51 21.17 5.36
CA LEU A 133 -11.00 19.91 4.81
C LEU A 133 -12.20 19.44 5.61
N VAL A 134 -13.24 19.01 4.93
CA VAL A 134 -14.54 18.66 5.52
C VAL A 134 -14.78 17.16 5.42
N ASN A 135 -14.74 16.63 4.19
CA ASN A 135 -14.92 15.22 3.97
C ASN A 135 -14.22 14.71 2.70
N ALA A 136 -14.15 13.38 2.56
CA ALA A 136 -13.78 12.72 1.32
C ALA A 136 -14.59 11.44 1.11
N GLU A 137 -14.74 11.04 -0.13
CA GLU A 137 -15.26 9.73 -0.50
C GLU A 137 -14.28 9.03 -1.43
N ALA A 138 -14.11 7.73 -1.23
CA ALA A 138 -13.20 6.92 -2.02
C ALA A 138 -13.82 5.57 -2.37
N ASN A 139 -13.52 5.09 -3.57
CA ASN A 139 -13.87 3.74 -4.00
C ASN A 139 -12.70 3.11 -4.73
N ILE A 140 -12.41 1.84 -4.41
CA ILE A 140 -11.47 1.01 -5.14
C ILE A 140 -12.13 -0.34 -5.44
N SER A 141 -12.51 -0.53 -6.68
CA SER A 141 -13.25 -1.71 -7.12
C SER A 141 -12.55 -2.41 -8.27
N ARG A 142 -12.57 -3.73 -8.26
CA ARG A 142 -11.99 -4.59 -9.31
C ARG A 142 -12.91 -5.72 -9.67
N ASP A 143 -12.87 -6.12 -10.92
CA ASP A 143 -13.48 -7.38 -11.39
C ASP A 143 -12.52 -8.53 -11.13
N ARG A 144 -12.87 -9.39 -10.15
CA ARG A 144 -12.16 -10.63 -9.84
C ARG A 144 -13.02 -11.87 -10.08
N LEU A 145 -14.22 -11.70 -10.65
CA LEU A 145 -15.12 -12.81 -10.97
C LEU A 145 -14.46 -13.79 -11.94
N GLY A 146 -14.42 -15.08 -11.58
CA GLY A 146 -13.77 -16.11 -12.39
C GLY A 146 -12.25 -16.00 -12.55
N LYS A 147 -11.61 -15.06 -11.85
CA LYS A 147 -10.17 -14.75 -11.99
C LYS A 147 -9.34 -15.07 -10.73
N ILE A 148 -9.95 -15.70 -9.73
CA ILE A 148 -9.28 -16.04 -8.49
C ILE A 148 -9.16 -17.55 -8.29
N ASP A 149 -8.08 -17.94 -7.62
CA ASP A 149 -7.97 -19.23 -6.96
C ASP A 149 -8.27 -19.02 -5.48
N PRO A 150 -9.42 -19.51 -4.95
CA PRO A 150 -9.82 -19.29 -3.57
C PRO A 150 -8.86 -19.94 -2.56
N SER A 151 -8.04 -20.92 -2.97
CA SER A 151 -7.00 -21.53 -2.13
C SER A 151 -5.72 -20.69 -2.05
N ALA A 152 -5.55 -19.72 -2.95
CA ALA A 152 -4.38 -18.85 -2.90
C ALA A 152 -4.43 -17.95 -1.65
N TRP A 153 -3.31 -17.83 -0.95
CA TRP A 153 -3.20 -17.12 0.32
C TRP A 153 -3.83 -15.70 0.33
N ARG A 154 -3.86 -15.03 -0.83
CA ARG A 154 -4.47 -13.69 -0.97
C ARG A 154 -5.98 -13.67 -0.78
N TYR A 155 -6.63 -14.81 -0.93
CA TYR A 155 -8.08 -14.93 -0.86
C TYR A 155 -8.56 -15.73 0.36
N THR A 156 -7.63 -16.17 1.23
CA THR A 156 -7.96 -16.80 2.51
C THR A 156 -7.98 -15.77 3.64
N ALA A 157 -8.86 -15.95 4.63
CA ALA A 157 -8.94 -15.06 5.78
C ALA A 157 -7.66 -15.06 6.63
N GLU A 158 -6.93 -16.19 6.67
CA GLU A 158 -5.64 -16.30 7.34
C GLU A 158 -4.54 -15.49 6.63
N GLY A 159 -4.42 -15.67 5.31
CA GLY A 159 -3.35 -15.03 4.52
C GLY A 159 -3.56 -13.53 4.30
N MET A 160 -4.83 -13.09 4.26
CA MET A 160 -5.21 -11.70 3.97
C MET A 160 -6.43 -11.30 4.83
N PRO A 161 -6.28 -11.06 6.14
CA PRO A 161 -7.38 -10.68 7.02
C PRO A 161 -8.16 -9.46 6.49
N GLY A 162 -9.49 -9.57 6.43
CA GLY A 162 -10.34 -8.50 5.88
C GLY A 162 -10.34 -8.40 4.34
N GLY A 163 -9.75 -9.36 3.65
CA GLY A 163 -9.88 -9.59 2.22
C GLY A 163 -9.60 -8.37 1.35
N VAL A 164 -10.63 -7.96 0.61
CA VAL A 164 -10.54 -6.84 -0.34
C VAL A 164 -9.97 -5.56 0.27
N MET A 165 -10.30 -5.27 1.55
CA MET A 165 -9.88 -4.02 2.18
C MET A 165 -8.38 -4.04 2.49
N LEU A 166 -7.83 -5.14 3.03
CA LEU A 166 -6.38 -5.24 3.29
C LEU A 166 -5.59 -5.37 1.99
N GLN A 167 -6.15 -6.02 0.96
CA GLN A 167 -5.40 -6.26 -0.28
C GLN A 167 -5.34 -5.03 -1.19
N ILE A 168 -6.46 -4.33 -1.41
CA ILE A 168 -6.52 -3.16 -2.30
C ILE A 168 -6.97 -1.88 -1.58
N GLY A 169 -7.88 -1.98 -0.61
CA GLY A 169 -8.38 -0.82 0.15
C GLY A 169 -7.29 -0.08 0.90
N ILE A 170 -6.25 -0.80 1.36
CA ILE A 170 -5.10 -0.24 2.07
C ILE A 170 -4.41 0.90 1.31
N HIS A 171 -4.37 0.86 -0.01
CA HIS A 171 -3.81 1.94 -0.81
C HIS A 171 -4.62 3.24 -0.69
N TYR A 172 -5.94 3.13 -0.60
CA TYR A 172 -6.81 4.30 -0.49
C TYR A 172 -6.96 4.77 0.96
N THR A 173 -6.84 3.86 1.94
CA THR A 173 -6.66 4.26 3.34
C THR A 173 -5.43 5.16 3.48
N ASP A 174 -4.32 4.76 2.89
CA ASP A 174 -3.08 5.51 2.85
C ASP A 174 -3.24 6.87 2.15
N VAL A 175 -3.89 6.92 0.99
CA VAL A 175 -4.15 8.19 0.27
C VAL A 175 -5.04 9.11 1.09
N LEU A 176 -6.07 8.57 1.76
CA LEU A 176 -6.96 9.37 2.63
C LEU A 176 -6.18 9.96 3.82
N GLU A 177 -5.30 9.17 4.48
CA GLU A 177 -4.43 9.69 5.53
C GLU A 177 -3.40 10.70 5.00
N TYR A 178 -2.87 10.48 3.80
CA TYR A 178 -1.97 11.41 3.14
C TYR A 178 -2.60 12.79 2.88
N LEU A 179 -3.87 12.81 2.49
CA LEU A 179 -4.59 14.04 2.16
C LEU A 179 -5.23 14.70 3.38
N LEU A 180 -5.95 13.93 4.21
CA LEU A 180 -6.73 14.45 5.34
C LEU A 180 -6.01 14.38 6.69
N GLY A 181 -4.89 13.68 6.79
CA GLY A 181 -4.22 13.43 8.06
C GLY A 181 -4.67 12.14 8.75
N PRO A 182 -4.09 11.83 9.92
CA PRO A 182 -4.29 10.56 10.62
C PRO A 182 -5.75 10.25 10.91
N VAL A 183 -6.11 8.96 10.82
CA VAL A 183 -7.43 8.45 11.20
C VAL A 183 -7.46 8.20 12.71
N LYS A 184 -8.46 8.77 13.39
CA LYS A 184 -8.73 8.61 14.80
C LYS A 184 -9.56 7.36 15.12
N ALA A 185 -10.62 7.13 14.34
CA ALA A 185 -11.55 6.04 14.58
C ALA A 185 -12.19 5.53 13.28
N VAL A 186 -12.68 4.30 13.33
CA VAL A 186 -13.27 3.60 12.18
C VAL A 186 -14.58 2.94 12.57
N SER A 187 -15.58 3.06 11.69
CA SER A 187 -16.76 2.21 11.66
C SER A 187 -16.75 1.43 10.35
N GLY A 188 -16.88 0.10 10.39
CA GLY A 188 -16.68 -0.77 9.22
C GLY A 188 -17.73 -1.86 9.05
N ARG A 189 -17.95 -2.25 7.81
CA ARG A 189 -18.71 -3.45 7.42
C ARG A 189 -17.94 -4.21 6.37
N PHE A 190 -17.85 -5.52 6.55
CA PHE A 190 -17.17 -6.46 5.68
C PHE A 190 -18.14 -7.60 5.37
N VAL A 191 -18.36 -7.88 4.12
CA VAL A 191 -19.28 -8.92 3.68
C VAL A 191 -18.68 -9.74 2.55
N ARG A 192 -19.09 -11.00 2.47
CA ARG A 192 -18.83 -11.88 1.34
C ARG A 192 -20.14 -12.10 0.61
N LEU A 193 -20.22 -11.69 -0.63
CA LEU A 193 -21.47 -11.71 -1.41
C LEU A 193 -21.39 -12.61 -2.64
N VAL A 194 -20.25 -12.64 -3.33
CA VAL A 194 -20.18 -13.20 -4.69
C VAL A 194 -19.01 -14.18 -4.86
N LEU A 195 -17.81 -13.83 -4.38
CA LEU A 195 -16.62 -14.66 -4.59
C LEU A 195 -16.63 -15.93 -3.71
N PRO A 196 -16.08 -17.05 -4.20
CA PRO A 196 -15.88 -18.23 -3.38
C PRO A 196 -14.82 -17.99 -2.30
N GLY A 197 -14.81 -18.84 -1.26
CA GLY A 197 -13.87 -18.78 -0.13
C GLY A 197 -14.49 -18.19 1.12
N ASP A 198 -13.66 -17.79 2.08
CA ASP A 198 -14.07 -17.34 3.42
C ASP A 198 -13.79 -15.85 3.66
N ASN A 199 -13.15 -15.17 2.70
CA ASN A 199 -12.71 -13.79 2.85
C ASN A 199 -13.77 -12.79 2.31
N PRO A 200 -13.92 -11.61 2.91
CA PRO A 200 -14.78 -10.56 2.40
C PRO A 200 -14.37 -10.10 1.01
N ASP A 201 -15.33 -9.98 0.10
CA ASP A 201 -15.17 -9.47 -1.26
C ASP A 201 -15.73 -8.05 -1.44
N VAL A 202 -16.48 -7.54 -0.45
CA VAL A 202 -16.97 -6.17 -0.37
C VAL A 202 -16.77 -5.64 1.04
N ALA A 203 -16.29 -4.41 1.17
CA ALA A 203 -16.16 -3.74 2.46
C ALA A 203 -16.37 -2.23 2.33
N SER A 204 -16.90 -1.63 3.40
CA SER A 204 -17.10 -0.19 3.54
C SER A 204 -16.60 0.29 4.90
N LEU A 205 -15.86 1.39 4.89
CA LEU A 205 -15.36 2.06 6.09
C LEU A 205 -15.88 3.49 6.14
N LEU A 206 -16.29 3.95 7.31
CA LEU A 206 -16.39 5.35 7.69
C LEU A 206 -15.20 5.66 8.60
N LEU A 207 -14.39 6.64 8.20
CA LEU A 207 -13.17 7.05 8.88
C LEU A 207 -13.36 8.45 9.48
N GLU A 208 -13.04 8.59 10.76
CA GLU A 208 -12.99 9.87 11.46
C GLU A 208 -11.53 10.29 11.59
N HIS A 209 -11.16 11.43 11.03
CA HIS A 209 -9.78 11.94 11.10
C HIS A 209 -9.55 12.78 12.36
N GLU A 210 -8.30 12.89 12.82
CA GLU A 210 -7.92 13.66 14.00
C GLU A 210 -8.29 15.16 13.89
N ASN A 211 -8.30 15.72 12.70
CA ASN A 211 -8.70 17.11 12.43
C ASN A 211 -10.22 17.32 12.36
N GLY A 212 -11.01 16.26 12.59
CA GLY A 212 -12.47 16.26 12.58
C GLY A 212 -13.10 16.06 11.20
N ALA A 213 -12.33 15.91 10.12
CA ALA A 213 -12.86 15.55 8.81
C ALA A 213 -13.36 14.10 8.81
N LEU A 214 -14.33 13.80 7.94
CA LEU A 214 -14.83 12.44 7.73
C LEU A 214 -14.44 11.93 6.36
N SER A 215 -14.20 10.63 6.21
CA SER A 215 -14.09 10.02 4.90
C SER A 215 -14.76 8.65 4.83
N THR A 216 -15.20 8.27 3.64
CA THR A 216 -15.72 6.94 3.37
C THR A 216 -14.83 6.23 2.37
N LEU A 217 -14.61 4.94 2.57
CA LEU A 217 -13.88 4.09 1.65
C LEU A 217 -14.68 2.82 1.36
N ASN A 218 -15.01 2.61 0.10
CA ASN A 218 -15.61 1.38 -0.40
C ASN A 218 -14.56 0.58 -1.18
N ALA A 219 -14.56 -0.74 -1.00
CA ALA A 219 -13.72 -1.65 -1.76
C ALA A 219 -14.52 -2.88 -2.19
N SER A 220 -14.34 -3.32 -3.45
CA SER A 220 -15.02 -4.49 -3.98
C SER A 220 -14.12 -5.28 -4.93
N TYR A 221 -14.22 -6.61 -4.88
CA TYR A 221 -13.71 -7.54 -5.89
C TYR A 221 -14.79 -8.06 -6.86
N ALA A 222 -16.04 -7.70 -6.60
CA ALA A 222 -17.19 -8.23 -7.31
C ALA A 222 -17.88 -7.17 -8.19
N SER A 223 -17.12 -6.18 -8.65
CA SER A 223 -17.61 -5.15 -9.57
C SER A 223 -17.48 -5.61 -11.02
N ALA A 224 -18.38 -5.15 -11.88
CA ALA A 224 -18.36 -5.50 -13.31
C ALA A 224 -17.15 -4.97 -14.07
N SER A 225 -16.43 -3.99 -13.50
CA SER A 225 -15.21 -3.39 -14.07
C SER A 225 -14.27 -2.92 -12.98
N GLU A 226 -13.03 -2.64 -13.35
CA GLU A 226 -12.09 -1.90 -12.52
C GLU A 226 -12.52 -0.43 -12.48
N TYR A 227 -12.66 0.14 -11.28
CA TYR A 227 -13.05 1.53 -11.08
C TYR A 227 -12.46 2.12 -9.81
N TYR A 228 -11.87 3.31 -9.93
CA TYR A 228 -11.28 4.07 -8.85
C TYR A 228 -11.87 5.47 -8.79
N LEU A 229 -12.19 5.91 -7.59
CA LEU A 229 -12.73 7.24 -7.33
C LEU A 229 -12.13 7.78 -6.04
N LEU A 230 -11.81 9.07 -6.01
CA LEU A 230 -11.55 9.83 -4.80
C LEU A 230 -12.00 11.27 -4.99
N ASN A 231 -12.99 11.69 -4.21
CA ASN A 231 -13.43 13.06 -4.14
C ASN A 231 -13.02 13.66 -2.79
N LEU A 232 -12.46 14.86 -2.81
CA LEU A 232 -12.04 15.60 -1.63
C LEU A 232 -12.78 16.93 -1.57
N TYR A 233 -13.39 17.23 -0.44
CA TYR A 233 -14.21 18.42 -0.21
C TYR A 233 -13.59 19.27 0.89
N GLY A 234 -13.26 20.50 0.53
CA GLY A 234 -12.82 21.55 1.44
C GLY A 234 -13.77 22.73 1.45
N LYS A 235 -13.60 23.61 2.42
CA LYS A 235 -14.41 24.82 2.56
C LYS A 235 -14.29 25.75 1.35
N GLU A 236 -13.11 25.82 0.72
CA GLU A 236 -12.82 26.79 -0.36
C GLU A 236 -12.65 26.13 -1.73
N ALA A 237 -12.44 24.80 -1.78
CA ALA A 237 -12.32 24.06 -3.03
C ALA A 237 -12.68 22.59 -2.86
N SER A 238 -12.93 21.92 -3.99
CA SER A 238 -13.13 20.49 -4.07
C SER A 238 -12.35 19.89 -5.23
N ALA A 239 -11.91 18.65 -5.09
CA ALA A 239 -11.28 17.87 -6.15
C ALA A 239 -12.08 16.60 -6.40
N TYR A 240 -12.22 16.22 -7.66
CA TYR A 240 -12.96 15.04 -8.10
C TYR A 240 -12.06 14.22 -9.00
N TYR A 241 -11.64 13.06 -8.53
CA TYR A 241 -10.89 12.10 -9.32
C TYR A 241 -11.74 10.88 -9.60
N ASP A 242 -11.85 10.51 -10.85
CA ASP A 242 -12.33 9.19 -11.26
C ASP A 242 -11.44 8.57 -12.36
N PHE A 243 -11.48 7.24 -12.43
CA PHE A 243 -10.61 6.45 -13.30
C PHE A 243 -10.73 6.78 -14.80
N HIS A 244 -11.90 7.22 -15.25
CA HIS A 244 -12.18 7.48 -16.67
C HIS A 244 -12.00 8.94 -17.07
N GLN A 245 -12.32 9.87 -16.16
CA GLN A 245 -12.31 11.32 -16.46
C GLN A 245 -11.07 12.04 -15.93
N GLY A 246 -10.27 11.37 -15.07
CA GLY A 246 -9.12 11.98 -14.43
C GLY A 246 -9.51 12.96 -13.32
N LEU A 247 -8.61 13.90 -13.02
CA LEU A 247 -8.80 14.89 -11.96
C LEU A 247 -9.51 16.14 -12.48
N ARG A 248 -10.49 16.62 -11.70
CA ARG A 248 -11.15 17.90 -11.88
C ARG A 248 -11.11 18.69 -10.59
N PHE A 249 -11.02 20.01 -10.68
CA PHE A 249 -10.89 20.90 -9.53
C PHE A 249 -11.94 22.02 -9.59
N LEU A 250 -12.59 22.28 -8.46
CA LEU A 250 -13.63 23.30 -8.31
C LEU A 250 -13.25 24.27 -7.20
N LYS A 251 -13.07 25.53 -7.49
CA LYS A 251 -12.97 26.60 -6.49
C LYS A 251 -14.34 27.10 -6.08
N ARG A 252 -14.48 27.55 -4.84
CA ARG A 252 -15.70 28.18 -4.33
C ARG A 252 -16.12 29.34 -5.26
N GLY A 253 -17.39 29.34 -5.62
CA GLY A 253 -17.97 30.36 -6.52
C GLY A 253 -17.77 30.09 -8.00
N ALA A 254 -17.00 29.12 -8.41
CA ALA A 254 -16.91 28.69 -9.80
C ALA A 254 -18.16 27.91 -10.22
N ALA A 255 -18.61 28.09 -11.48
CA ALA A 255 -19.82 27.45 -12.00
C ALA A 255 -19.68 25.94 -12.20
N LYS A 256 -18.46 25.44 -12.48
CA LYS A 256 -18.17 24.01 -12.73
C LYS A 256 -16.75 23.68 -12.36
N ALA A 257 -16.51 22.38 -12.16
CA ALA A 257 -15.16 21.85 -11.97
C ALA A 257 -14.41 21.81 -13.31
N GLU A 258 -13.19 22.30 -13.32
CA GLU A 258 -12.35 22.31 -14.50
C GLU A 258 -11.39 21.09 -14.49
N PRO A 259 -11.13 20.47 -15.66
CA PRO A 259 -10.14 19.40 -15.77
C PRO A 259 -8.75 19.88 -15.36
N VAL A 260 -8.03 19.01 -14.63
CA VAL A 260 -6.64 19.23 -14.27
C VAL A 260 -5.75 18.36 -15.13
N ASN A 261 -4.84 18.97 -15.86
CA ASN A 261 -3.85 18.23 -16.63
C ASN A 261 -2.69 17.83 -15.71
N CYS A 262 -2.78 16.63 -15.12
CA CYS A 262 -1.68 16.06 -14.35
C CYS A 262 -0.69 15.38 -15.29
N GLN A 263 0.56 15.81 -15.25
CA GLN A 263 1.62 15.13 -15.99
C GLN A 263 1.74 13.68 -15.47
N LYS A 264 1.59 12.71 -16.35
CA LYS A 264 1.69 11.28 -15.98
C LYS A 264 3.10 10.97 -15.48
N ASN A 265 3.19 10.34 -14.33
CA ASN A 265 4.42 9.87 -13.71
C ASN A 265 4.46 8.34 -13.63
N ASP A 266 5.56 7.78 -13.16
CA ASP A 266 5.70 6.36 -12.82
C ASP A 266 5.84 6.20 -11.31
N PRO A 267 4.73 6.03 -10.57
CA PRO A 267 4.75 6.00 -9.10
C PRO A 267 5.59 4.86 -8.53
N ILE A 268 5.75 3.76 -9.28
CA ILE A 268 6.51 2.60 -8.84
C ILE A 268 8.01 2.86 -8.99
N VAL A 269 8.44 3.48 -10.07
CA VAL A 269 9.83 3.92 -10.23
C VAL A 269 10.18 4.94 -9.16
N GLU A 270 9.31 5.92 -8.90
CA GLU A 270 9.55 6.96 -7.91
C GLU A 270 9.70 6.41 -6.50
N GLU A 271 8.87 5.45 -6.05
CA GLU A 271 9.01 4.87 -4.70
C GLU A 271 10.29 4.04 -4.55
N LEU A 272 10.69 3.33 -5.60
CA LEU A 272 11.94 2.56 -5.60
C LEU A 272 13.17 3.46 -5.65
N GLU A 273 13.13 4.55 -6.41
CA GLU A 273 14.22 5.53 -6.44
C GLU A 273 14.35 6.32 -5.15
N GLU A 274 13.24 6.64 -4.47
CA GLU A 274 13.29 7.23 -3.13
C GLU A 274 13.92 6.27 -2.13
N PHE A 275 13.56 4.98 -2.18
CA PHE A 275 14.22 3.97 -1.35
C PHE A 275 15.73 3.95 -1.60
N ALA A 276 16.18 4.00 -2.86
CA ALA A 276 17.60 4.06 -3.19
C ALA A 276 18.28 5.32 -2.62
N VAL A 277 17.61 6.47 -2.66
CA VAL A 277 18.09 7.73 -2.06
C VAL A 277 18.19 7.61 -0.55
N ALA A 278 17.18 7.02 0.09
CA ALA A 278 17.20 6.79 1.54
C ALA A 278 18.33 5.81 1.96
N VAL A 279 18.59 4.78 1.18
CA VAL A 279 19.73 3.85 1.41
C VAL A 279 21.09 4.57 1.37
N ARG A 280 21.22 5.62 0.55
CA ARG A 280 22.44 6.46 0.50
C ARG A 280 22.53 7.45 1.65
N GLY A 281 21.48 7.61 2.46
CA GLY A 281 21.43 8.53 3.59
C GLY A 281 21.03 9.96 3.22
N ASP A 282 20.56 10.20 1.99
CA ASP A 282 20.21 11.52 1.48
C ASP A 282 18.77 11.95 1.82
N ALA A 283 17.92 11.03 2.25
CA ALA A 283 16.53 11.29 2.67
C ALA A 283 15.97 10.16 3.54
N GLU A 284 14.84 10.41 4.19
CA GLU A 284 14.02 9.39 4.85
C GLU A 284 12.92 8.91 3.89
N PRO A 285 12.51 7.61 3.96
CA PRO A 285 11.39 7.13 3.17
C PRO A 285 10.08 7.84 3.54
N GLU A 286 9.30 8.21 2.55
CA GLU A 286 7.96 8.78 2.78
C GLU A 286 7.01 7.77 3.45
N MET A 287 7.18 6.48 3.15
CA MET A 287 6.48 5.37 3.81
C MET A 287 7.46 4.48 4.54
N ASP A 288 7.65 4.76 5.81
CA ASP A 288 8.46 3.98 6.74
C ASP A 288 7.63 2.92 7.50
N GLY A 289 8.27 2.20 8.41
CA GLY A 289 7.63 1.17 9.22
C GLY A 289 6.56 1.71 10.19
N GLU A 290 6.73 2.93 10.72
CA GLU A 290 5.75 3.56 11.63
C GLU A 290 4.46 3.92 10.87
N ARG A 291 4.59 4.57 9.71
CA ARG A 291 3.44 4.92 8.86
C ARG A 291 2.73 3.68 8.33
N GLY A 292 3.49 2.64 7.93
CA GLY A 292 2.92 1.36 7.52
C GLY A 292 2.16 0.66 8.65
N THR A 293 2.66 0.75 9.89
CA THR A 293 1.98 0.22 11.08
C THR A 293 0.70 1.01 11.37
N ALA A 294 0.73 2.33 11.25
CA ALA A 294 -0.46 3.19 11.43
C ALA A 294 -1.54 2.87 10.38
N SER A 295 -1.16 2.78 9.10
CA SER A 295 -2.10 2.42 8.02
C SER A 295 -2.71 1.02 8.22
N LEU A 296 -1.92 0.04 8.68
CA LEU A 296 -2.44 -1.28 9.06
C LEU A 296 -3.43 -1.19 10.22
N ALA A 297 -3.15 -0.37 11.25
CA ALA A 297 -4.00 -0.23 12.43
C ALA A 297 -5.40 0.32 12.06
N VAL A 298 -5.50 1.24 11.11
CA VAL A 298 -6.78 1.74 10.57
C VAL A 298 -7.63 0.59 10.02
N LEU A 299 -7.03 -0.29 9.24
CA LEU A 299 -7.75 -1.42 8.65
C LEU A 299 -8.15 -2.46 9.70
N LEU A 300 -7.26 -2.76 10.64
CA LEU A 300 -7.59 -3.67 11.74
C LEU A 300 -8.68 -3.11 12.65
N ALA A 301 -8.72 -1.77 12.85
CA ALA A 301 -9.83 -1.10 13.53
C ALA A 301 -11.15 -1.29 12.77
N GLY A 302 -11.13 -1.19 11.45
CA GLY A 302 -12.30 -1.47 10.60
C GLY A 302 -12.79 -2.91 10.71
N ILE A 303 -11.89 -3.89 10.67
CA ILE A 303 -12.21 -5.31 10.84
C ILE A 303 -12.82 -5.56 12.24
N ARG A 304 -12.20 -5.01 13.28
CA ARG A 304 -12.70 -5.11 14.65
C ARG A 304 -14.06 -4.42 14.82
N SER A 305 -14.24 -3.26 14.21
CA SER A 305 -15.53 -2.55 14.20
C SER A 305 -16.64 -3.38 13.59
N ALA A 306 -16.39 -4.02 12.45
CA ALA A 306 -17.37 -4.90 11.81
C ALA A 306 -17.73 -6.12 12.66
N LYS A 307 -16.74 -6.69 13.38
CA LYS A 307 -16.94 -7.84 14.27
C LYS A 307 -17.71 -7.48 15.53
N GLU A 308 -17.39 -6.32 16.14
CA GLU A 308 -17.97 -5.89 17.40
C GLU A 308 -19.25 -5.04 17.22
N GLY A 309 -19.58 -4.62 15.99
CA GLY A 309 -20.76 -3.79 15.70
C GLY A 309 -20.69 -2.38 16.30
N ARG A 310 -19.49 -1.85 16.54
CA ARG A 310 -19.27 -0.54 17.13
C ARG A 310 -18.17 0.25 16.42
N ARG A 311 -18.13 1.53 16.68
CA ARG A 311 -16.98 2.39 16.39
C ARG A 311 -15.75 1.93 17.19
N VAL A 312 -14.58 1.85 16.53
CA VAL A 312 -13.29 1.47 17.16
C VAL A 312 -12.28 2.59 16.95
N GLU A 313 -11.63 3.04 18.02
CA GLU A 313 -10.51 3.99 17.91
C GLU A 313 -9.23 3.28 17.49
N VAL A 314 -8.47 3.90 16.59
CA VAL A 314 -7.21 3.32 16.07
C VAL A 314 -6.21 3.06 17.20
N LYS A 315 -6.20 3.91 18.24
CA LYS A 315 -5.36 3.69 19.43
C LYS A 315 -5.66 2.38 20.18
N GLU A 316 -6.91 1.85 20.11
CA GLU A 316 -7.25 0.55 20.73
C GLU A 316 -6.56 -0.63 20.03
N ILE A 317 -6.17 -0.44 18.77
CA ILE A 317 -5.42 -1.43 17.98
C ILE A 317 -3.92 -1.30 18.22
N LEU A 318 -3.46 -0.07 18.45
CA LEU A 318 -2.05 0.24 18.70
C LEU A 318 -1.62 0.01 20.15
N ALA A 319 -2.56 -0.09 21.10
CA ALA A 319 -2.25 -0.43 22.48
C ALA A 319 -1.73 -1.87 22.58
#